data_fc4918fd5df516dee66bb565aee9f255
#
_entry.id   fc4918fd5df516dee66bb565aee9f255
#
_cell.length_a   1.000
_cell.length_b   1.000
_cell.length_c   1.000
_cell.angle_alpha   90.00
_cell.angle_beta   90.00
_cell.angle_gamma   90.00
#
_symmetry.space_group_name_H-M   'P 1'
#
loop_
_entity.id
_entity.type
_entity.pdbx_description
1 polymer ?
#
loop_
_entity_poly.entity_id
_entity_poly.type
_entity_poly.pdbx_seq_one_letter_code
_entity_poly.pdbx_strand_id
1 'polypeptide(L)'
;FCKEWVEDIQEKGLEPFKQSDINYAKAMARELRDLEDAQEILEGADGYEVSCFWVNEKYGLPCKCKLDILNTGQIGDLKKITASGGGAEWQSFCRTARNLEYYGQAAFYRDGVNAVYAHLKIPLPELQSFRWLVVEDEPPYDTAIYEILDTPRSATYQWFEAGREL
;
A
#
# COMPACT_ATOMS: atom_id res chain seq x y z
N PHE A 1 -26.69 -9.31 -11.97
CA PHE A 1 -26.18 -9.43 -13.34
C PHE A 1 -26.76 -10.69 -14.01
N CYS A 2 -27.03 -10.61 -15.33
CA CYS A 2 -27.35 -11.80 -16.13
C CYS A 2 -26.09 -12.67 -16.23
N LYS A 3 -26.25 -13.98 -16.03
CA LYS A 3 -25.12 -14.93 -16.02
C LYS A 3 -24.34 -14.92 -17.34
N GLU A 4 -25.06 -14.93 -18.46
CA GLU A 4 -24.47 -14.89 -19.80
C GLU A 4 -23.66 -13.61 -20.06
N TRP A 5 -24.12 -12.47 -19.54
CA TRP A 5 -23.37 -11.20 -19.64
C TRP A 5 -22.08 -11.24 -18.83
N VAL A 6 -22.11 -11.84 -17.63
CA VAL A 6 -20.90 -11.98 -16.80
C VAL A 6 -19.86 -12.86 -17.50
N GLU A 7 -20.30 -13.98 -18.08
CA GLU A 7 -19.43 -14.89 -18.83
C GLU A 7 -18.79 -14.16 -20.05
N ASP A 8 -19.57 -13.42 -20.85
CA ASP A 8 -19.07 -12.65 -22.01
C ASP A 8 -18.05 -11.57 -21.59
N ILE A 9 -18.28 -10.88 -20.46
CA ILE A 9 -17.36 -9.86 -19.95
C ILE A 9 -16.06 -10.51 -19.45
N GLN A 10 -16.14 -11.64 -18.75
CA GLN A 10 -14.96 -12.37 -18.27
C GLN A 10 -14.13 -12.97 -19.40
N GLU A 11 -14.76 -13.48 -20.47
CA GLU A 11 -14.06 -13.94 -21.67
C GLU A 11 -13.26 -12.83 -22.35
N LYS A 12 -13.70 -11.57 -22.22
CA LYS A 12 -12.97 -10.36 -22.69
C LYS A 12 -11.88 -9.90 -21.72
N GLY A 13 -11.60 -10.63 -20.62
CA GLY A 13 -10.62 -10.25 -19.60
C GLY A 13 -11.05 -9.07 -18.74
N LEU A 14 -12.35 -8.76 -18.68
CA LEU A 14 -12.92 -7.67 -17.90
C LEU A 14 -13.65 -8.22 -16.68
N GLU A 15 -13.67 -7.42 -15.60
CA GLU A 15 -14.41 -7.73 -14.39
C GLU A 15 -15.70 -6.91 -14.30
N PRO A 16 -16.87 -7.54 -14.05
CA PRO A 16 -18.12 -6.81 -13.88
C PRO A 16 -18.24 -6.21 -12.47
N PHE A 17 -18.43 -4.89 -12.39
CA PHE A 17 -18.69 -4.19 -11.15
C PHE A 17 -20.11 -3.64 -11.11
N LYS A 18 -20.72 -3.61 -9.91
CA LYS A 18 -21.98 -2.90 -9.70
C LYS A 18 -21.72 -1.39 -9.68
N GLN A 19 -22.68 -0.62 -10.16
CA GLN A 19 -22.60 0.84 -10.11
C GLN A 19 -22.45 1.36 -8.67
N SER A 20 -23.04 0.67 -7.69
CA SER A 20 -22.87 0.98 -6.27
C SER A 20 -21.42 0.87 -5.83
N ASP A 21 -20.70 -0.16 -6.28
CA ASP A 21 -19.32 -0.41 -5.89
C ASP A 21 -18.39 0.66 -6.50
N ILE A 22 -18.68 1.06 -7.74
CA ILE A 22 -17.98 2.16 -8.41
C ILE A 22 -18.22 3.49 -7.68
N ASN A 23 -19.47 3.78 -7.30
CA ASN A 23 -19.82 5.01 -6.59
C ASN A 23 -19.16 5.05 -5.21
N TYR A 24 -19.12 3.92 -4.53
CA TYR A 24 -18.47 3.74 -3.24
C TYR A 24 -16.96 3.98 -3.34
N ALA A 25 -16.28 3.33 -4.29
CA ALA A 25 -14.85 3.54 -4.52
C ALA A 25 -14.51 4.99 -4.88
N LYS A 26 -15.37 5.65 -5.69
CA LYS A 26 -15.20 7.07 -6.05
C LYS A 26 -15.37 8.01 -4.84
N ALA A 27 -16.28 7.70 -3.91
CA ALA A 27 -16.46 8.47 -2.70
C ALA A 27 -15.21 8.42 -1.81
N MET A 28 -14.72 7.22 -1.51
CA MET A 28 -13.48 7.04 -0.75
C MET A 28 -12.28 7.73 -1.43
N ALA A 29 -12.14 7.55 -2.75
CA ALA A 29 -11.05 8.15 -3.51
C ALA A 29 -11.11 9.68 -3.52
N ARG A 30 -12.30 10.28 -3.44
CA ARG A 30 -12.47 11.72 -3.34
C ARG A 30 -11.98 12.24 -1.98
N GLU A 31 -12.46 11.65 -0.90
CA GLU A 31 -12.04 12.05 0.45
C GLU A 31 -10.52 11.92 0.64
N LEU A 32 -9.92 10.86 0.10
CA LEU A 32 -8.48 10.68 0.15
C LEU A 32 -7.72 11.76 -0.67
N ARG A 33 -8.26 12.16 -1.84
CA ARG A 33 -7.65 13.22 -2.67
C ARG A 33 -7.84 14.62 -2.11
N ASP A 34 -8.83 14.83 -1.24
CA ASP A 34 -9.04 16.11 -0.58
C ASP A 34 -8.03 16.36 0.55
N LEU A 35 -7.25 15.32 0.94
CA LEU A 35 -6.15 15.43 1.89
C LEU A 35 -4.86 15.86 1.19
N GLU A 36 -4.28 17.01 1.55
CA GLU A 36 -3.11 17.61 0.90
C GLU A 36 -1.91 16.66 0.83
N ASP A 37 -1.59 16.00 1.93
CA ASP A 37 -0.49 15.04 1.99
C ASP A 37 -0.72 13.81 1.06
N ALA A 38 -1.99 13.40 0.85
CA ALA A 38 -2.31 12.34 -0.08
C ALA A 38 -2.19 12.80 -1.53
N GLN A 39 -2.56 14.05 -1.84
CA GLN A 39 -2.35 14.64 -3.17
C GLN A 39 -0.88 14.63 -3.54
N GLU A 40 0.01 15.08 -2.63
CA GLU A 40 1.45 15.07 -2.87
C GLU A 40 1.95 13.66 -3.23
N ILE A 41 1.53 12.64 -2.49
CA ILE A 41 1.92 11.25 -2.74
C ILE A 41 1.36 10.76 -4.08
N LEU A 42 0.10 11.06 -4.38
CA LEU A 42 -0.57 10.61 -5.60
C LEU A 42 -0.03 11.34 -6.85
N GLU A 43 0.12 12.66 -6.80
CA GLU A 43 0.59 13.44 -7.96
C GLU A 43 2.08 13.26 -8.23
N GLY A 44 2.87 12.99 -7.18
CA GLY A 44 4.30 12.71 -7.27
C GLY A 44 4.64 11.27 -7.69
N ALA A 45 3.66 10.42 -7.99
CA ALA A 45 3.91 9.03 -8.31
C ALA A 45 4.66 8.83 -9.62
N ASP A 46 5.78 8.11 -9.56
CA ASP A 46 6.51 7.61 -10.73
C ASP A 46 5.78 6.43 -11.38
N GLY A 47 4.97 5.70 -10.61
CA GLY A 47 4.15 4.60 -11.09
C GLY A 47 3.13 4.10 -10.09
N TYR A 48 2.04 3.51 -10.63
CA TYR A 48 0.99 2.85 -9.88
C TYR A 48 0.98 1.36 -10.18
N GLU A 49 0.59 0.54 -9.21
CA GLU A 49 0.47 -0.91 -9.38
C GLU A 49 1.77 -1.56 -9.90
N VAL A 50 2.91 -1.05 -9.39
CA VAL A 50 4.25 -1.43 -9.86
C VAL A 50 4.64 -2.79 -9.31
N SER A 51 4.94 -3.74 -10.20
CA SER A 51 5.38 -5.08 -9.82
C SER A 51 6.90 -5.16 -9.75
N CYS A 52 7.43 -5.59 -8.62
CA CYS A 52 8.84 -5.87 -8.40
C CYS A 52 9.09 -7.38 -8.30
N PHE A 53 10.16 -7.85 -8.94
CA PHE A 53 10.60 -9.24 -8.89
C PHE A 53 12.08 -9.28 -8.55
N TRP A 54 12.47 -10.06 -7.54
CA TRP A 54 13.89 -10.21 -7.14
C TRP A 54 14.14 -11.58 -6.55
N VAL A 55 15.40 -11.89 -6.32
CA VAL A 55 15.81 -13.07 -5.54
C VAL A 55 16.31 -12.57 -4.18
N ASN A 56 15.72 -13.09 -3.10
CA ASN A 56 16.23 -12.81 -1.76
C ASN A 56 17.57 -13.54 -1.61
N GLU A 57 18.66 -12.77 -1.49
CA GLU A 57 20.03 -13.31 -1.47
C GLU A 57 20.30 -14.20 -0.25
N LYS A 58 19.69 -13.91 0.89
CA LYS A 58 19.87 -14.69 2.13
C LYS A 58 19.32 -16.12 2.01
N TYR A 59 18.19 -16.28 1.32
CA TYR A 59 17.49 -17.57 1.23
C TYR A 59 17.51 -18.18 -0.17
N GLY A 60 17.96 -17.46 -1.17
CA GLY A 60 17.94 -17.89 -2.58
C GLY A 60 16.51 -18.03 -3.15
N LEU A 61 15.52 -17.39 -2.56
CA LEU A 61 14.12 -17.53 -2.94
C LEU A 61 13.69 -16.43 -3.92
N PRO A 62 12.95 -16.78 -4.99
CA PRO A 62 12.31 -15.79 -5.85
C PRO A 62 11.19 -15.09 -5.09
N CYS A 63 11.22 -13.76 -5.08
CA CYS A 63 10.25 -12.90 -4.42
C CYS A 63 9.56 -12.01 -5.42
N LYS A 64 8.33 -11.61 -5.10
CA LYS A 64 7.59 -10.61 -5.84
C LYS A 64 6.74 -9.77 -4.90
N CYS A 65 6.55 -8.49 -5.24
CA CYS A 65 5.54 -7.64 -4.64
C CYS A 65 4.87 -6.78 -5.70
N LYS A 66 3.76 -6.17 -5.34
CA LYS A 66 3.05 -5.20 -6.16
C LYS A 66 2.76 -3.99 -5.29
N LEU A 67 3.31 -2.86 -5.68
CA LEU A 67 3.21 -1.60 -4.96
C LEU A 67 2.01 -0.82 -5.47
N ASP A 68 1.19 -0.29 -4.60
CA ASP A 68 0.06 0.56 -5.02
C ASP A 68 0.60 1.86 -5.65
N ILE A 69 1.57 2.51 -4.99
CA ILE A 69 2.17 3.77 -5.43
C ILE A 69 3.69 3.70 -5.22
N LEU A 70 4.45 4.02 -6.24
CA LEU A 70 5.89 4.18 -6.17
C LEU A 70 6.27 5.60 -6.56
N ASN A 71 6.95 6.30 -5.66
CA ASN A 71 7.59 7.60 -5.91
C ASN A 71 9.10 7.44 -5.73
N THR A 72 9.88 8.37 -6.25
CA THR A 72 11.32 8.43 -6.00
C THR A 72 11.61 8.53 -4.50
N GLY A 73 12.15 7.44 -3.92
CA GLY A 73 12.49 7.37 -2.49
C GLY A 73 11.32 7.07 -1.53
N GLN A 74 10.11 6.82 -2.04
CA GLN A 74 8.94 6.59 -1.20
C GLN A 74 8.02 5.51 -1.78
N ILE A 75 7.39 4.72 -0.89
CA ILE A 75 6.27 3.84 -1.23
C ILE A 75 5.00 4.35 -0.54
N GLY A 76 3.92 4.49 -1.30
CA GLY A 76 2.57 4.67 -0.79
C GLY A 76 1.77 3.37 -0.91
N ASP A 77 1.00 3.04 0.12
CA ASP A 77 0.18 1.83 0.16
C ASP A 77 -1.23 2.18 0.66
N LEU A 78 -2.24 1.81 -0.12
CA LEU A 78 -3.64 2.13 0.16
C LEU A 78 -4.25 1.14 1.15
N LYS A 79 -4.84 1.63 2.22
CA LYS A 79 -5.50 0.80 3.22
C LYS A 79 -6.94 1.23 3.43
N LYS A 80 -7.86 0.35 3.08
CA LYS A 80 -9.25 0.48 3.51
C LYS A 80 -9.41 -0.11 4.90
N ILE A 81 -9.97 0.64 5.83
CA ILE A 81 -10.18 0.24 7.22
C ILE A 81 -11.65 0.35 7.60
N THR A 82 -12.10 -0.53 8.47
CA THR A 82 -13.48 -0.50 8.96
C THR A 82 -13.68 0.64 9.95
N ALA A 83 -14.67 1.50 9.70
CA ALA A 83 -15.02 2.62 10.56
C ALA A 83 -15.43 2.17 11.97
N SER A 84 -16.08 1.01 12.10
CA SER A 84 -16.43 0.44 13.38
C SER A 84 -15.19 0.03 14.19
N GLY A 85 -15.06 0.51 15.43
CA GLY A 85 -13.94 0.19 16.30
C GLY A 85 -12.80 1.21 16.31
N GLY A 86 -13.05 2.42 15.83
CA GLY A 86 -12.13 3.57 15.88
C GLY A 86 -11.52 3.95 14.53
N GLY A 87 -11.92 3.28 13.47
CA GLY A 87 -11.66 3.70 12.09
C GLY A 87 -10.21 4.08 11.78
N ALA A 88 -10.07 5.23 11.12
CA ALA A 88 -8.78 5.78 10.72
C ALA A 88 -8.00 6.45 11.86
N GLU A 89 -8.51 6.44 13.11
CA GLU A 89 -7.76 6.98 14.24
C GLU A 89 -6.44 6.23 14.48
N TRP A 90 -5.41 6.96 14.92
CA TRP A 90 -4.08 6.43 15.18
C TRP A 90 -4.06 5.13 15.98
N GLN A 91 -4.75 5.11 17.11
CA GLN A 91 -4.73 3.93 18.00
C GLN A 91 -5.38 2.70 17.36
N SER A 92 -6.44 2.90 16.60
CA SER A 92 -7.13 1.85 15.86
C SER A 92 -6.28 1.34 14.71
N PHE A 93 -5.71 2.25 13.93
CA PHE A 93 -4.80 1.90 12.84
C PHE A 93 -3.58 1.12 13.34
N CYS A 94 -2.91 1.57 14.40
CA CYS A 94 -1.76 0.86 14.98
C CYS A 94 -2.12 -0.57 15.43
N ARG A 95 -3.31 -0.77 15.99
CA ARG A 95 -3.79 -2.11 16.37
C ARG A 95 -4.00 -2.98 15.14
N THR A 96 -4.64 -2.44 14.10
CA THR A 96 -4.87 -3.14 12.82
C THR A 96 -3.55 -3.46 12.13
N ALA A 97 -2.65 -2.50 12.03
CA ALA A 97 -1.33 -2.66 11.42
C ALA A 97 -0.49 -3.74 12.12
N ARG A 98 -0.60 -3.81 13.44
CA ARG A 98 0.04 -4.87 14.23
C ARG A 98 -0.57 -6.24 13.97
N ASN A 99 -1.91 -6.33 13.99
CA ASN A 99 -2.62 -7.61 13.84
C ASN A 99 -2.48 -8.19 12.42
N LEU A 100 -2.34 -7.33 11.41
CA LEU A 100 -2.20 -7.70 10.00
C LEU A 100 -0.75 -7.61 9.49
N GLU A 101 0.19 -7.36 10.39
CA GLU A 101 1.64 -7.32 10.10
C GLU A 101 2.03 -6.35 8.96
N TYR A 102 1.38 -5.18 8.89
CA TYR A 102 1.66 -4.18 7.85
C TYR A 102 3.12 -3.69 7.86
N TYR A 103 3.78 -3.77 9.01
CA TYR A 103 5.21 -3.45 9.12
C TYR A 103 6.08 -4.46 8.37
N GLY A 104 5.72 -5.75 8.43
CA GLY A 104 6.39 -6.79 7.65
C GLY A 104 6.20 -6.59 6.15
N GLN A 105 4.98 -6.22 5.71
CA GLN A 105 4.71 -5.84 4.33
C GLN A 105 5.60 -4.67 3.89
N ALA A 106 5.68 -3.61 4.70
CA ALA A 106 6.49 -2.44 4.39
C ALA A 106 7.98 -2.78 4.25
N ALA A 107 8.52 -3.60 5.16
CA ALA A 107 9.89 -4.09 5.08
C ALA A 107 10.15 -4.87 3.79
N PHE A 108 9.28 -5.83 3.49
CA PHE A 108 9.39 -6.69 2.32
C PHE A 108 9.32 -5.89 1.01
N TYR A 109 8.44 -4.89 0.93
CA TYR A 109 8.32 -4.03 -0.24
C TYR A 109 9.55 -3.14 -0.44
N ARG A 110 10.07 -2.55 0.63
CA ARG A 110 11.34 -1.77 0.57
C ARG A 110 12.51 -2.61 0.09
N ASP A 111 12.67 -3.81 0.64
CA ASP A 111 13.74 -4.71 0.23
C ASP A 111 13.61 -5.07 -1.26
N GLY A 112 12.40 -5.32 -1.74
CA GLY A 112 12.13 -5.60 -3.15
C GLY A 112 12.51 -4.45 -4.06
N VAL A 113 12.10 -3.23 -3.75
CA VAL A 113 12.43 -2.04 -4.55
C VAL A 113 13.94 -1.80 -4.54
N ASN A 114 14.59 -1.85 -3.37
CA ASN A 114 16.02 -1.65 -3.26
C ASN A 114 16.82 -2.71 -4.05
N ALA A 115 16.38 -3.97 -4.01
CA ALA A 115 17.00 -5.04 -4.78
C ALA A 115 16.87 -4.82 -6.31
N VAL A 116 15.69 -4.37 -6.77
CA VAL A 116 15.45 -4.04 -8.19
C VAL A 116 16.31 -2.86 -8.62
N TYR A 117 16.37 -1.80 -7.82
CA TYR A 117 17.19 -0.61 -8.11
C TYR A 117 18.67 -0.95 -8.18
N ALA A 118 19.19 -1.74 -7.23
CA ALA A 118 20.56 -2.21 -7.25
C ALA A 118 20.87 -3.05 -8.50
N HIS A 119 19.97 -3.96 -8.88
CA HIS A 119 20.11 -4.79 -10.06
C HIS A 119 20.14 -3.98 -11.36
N LEU A 120 19.25 -3.00 -11.48
CA LEU A 120 19.15 -2.13 -12.66
C LEU A 120 20.23 -1.04 -12.69
N LYS A 121 21.04 -0.92 -11.63
CA LYS A 121 22.05 0.14 -11.46
C LYS A 121 21.44 1.55 -11.59
N ILE A 122 20.21 1.70 -11.15
CA ILE A 122 19.55 3.00 -11.12
C ILE A 122 20.08 3.76 -9.91
N PRO A 123 20.69 4.93 -10.09
CA PRO A 123 21.20 5.76 -8.99
C PRO A 123 20.05 6.49 -8.31
N LEU A 124 19.09 5.74 -7.77
CA LEU A 124 18.00 6.30 -7.00
C LEU A 124 18.38 6.37 -5.52
N PRO A 125 17.89 7.37 -4.79
CA PRO A 125 18.05 7.40 -3.36
C PRO A 125 17.46 6.12 -2.77
N GLU A 126 18.13 5.57 -1.78
CA GLU A 126 17.59 4.49 -0.97
C GLU A 126 16.19 4.88 -0.50
N LEU A 127 15.24 3.93 -0.57
CA LEU A 127 13.88 4.20 -0.10
C LEU A 127 13.89 4.67 1.35
N GLN A 128 13.45 5.90 1.55
CA GLN A 128 13.53 6.58 2.83
C GLN A 128 12.22 6.52 3.61
N SER A 129 11.08 6.39 2.93
CA SER A 129 9.79 6.37 3.61
C SER A 129 8.81 5.34 3.06
N PHE A 130 7.93 4.90 3.96
CA PHE A 130 6.77 4.08 3.63
C PHE A 130 5.55 4.70 4.29
N ARG A 131 4.54 5.03 3.49
CA ARG A 131 3.32 5.70 3.96
C ARG A 131 2.08 4.89 3.64
N TRP A 132 1.23 4.75 4.65
CA TRP A 132 -0.11 4.20 4.46
C TRP A 132 -1.12 5.33 4.27
N LEU A 133 -1.83 5.29 3.14
CA LEU A 133 -2.97 6.15 2.85
C LEU A 133 -4.21 5.40 3.28
N VAL A 134 -4.78 5.81 4.41
CA VAL A 134 -5.88 5.11 5.08
C VAL A 134 -7.19 5.81 4.79
N VAL A 135 -8.23 5.02 4.46
CA VAL A 135 -9.59 5.51 4.27
C VAL A 135 -10.58 4.55 4.91
N GLU A 136 -11.57 5.08 5.60
CA GLU A 136 -12.66 4.30 6.18
C GLU A 136 -13.62 3.76 5.12
N ASP A 137 -14.24 2.61 5.43
CA ASP A 137 -15.19 1.93 4.53
C ASP A 137 -16.63 2.40 4.68
N GLU A 138 -16.92 3.36 5.57
CA GLU A 138 -18.25 3.93 5.78
C GLU A 138 -18.19 5.46 5.80
N PRO A 139 -19.29 6.15 5.39
CA PRO A 139 -19.34 7.60 5.48
C PRO A 139 -19.14 8.10 6.92
N PRO A 140 -18.41 9.21 7.13
CA PRO A 140 -17.96 10.17 6.12
C PRO A 140 -16.69 9.79 5.35
N TYR A 141 -16.18 8.56 5.48
CA TYR A 141 -14.94 8.06 4.87
C TYR A 141 -13.71 8.80 5.39
N ASP A 142 -13.59 8.90 6.72
CA ASP A 142 -12.45 9.57 7.34
C ASP A 142 -11.12 9.01 6.83
N THR A 143 -10.17 9.92 6.63
CA THR A 143 -8.88 9.61 6.01
C THR A 143 -7.72 10.00 6.91
N ALA A 144 -6.63 9.26 6.83
CA ALA A 144 -5.39 9.57 7.51
C ALA A 144 -4.17 9.09 6.72
N ILE A 145 -3.01 9.70 6.96
CA ILE A 145 -1.73 9.21 6.47
C ILE A 145 -0.87 8.84 7.66
N TYR A 146 -0.30 7.64 7.59
CA TYR A 146 0.65 7.16 8.58
C TYR A 146 1.96 6.81 7.92
N GLU A 147 3.05 7.22 8.54
CA GLU A 147 4.39 6.95 8.07
C GLU A 147 5.17 6.10 9.08
N ILE A 148 5.99 5.18 8.57
CA ILE A 148 6.96 4.48 9.41
C ILE A 148 8.11 5.43 9.69
N LEU A 149 8.28 5.75 10.98
CA LEU A 149 9.46 6.48 11.43
C LEU A 149 10.67 5.53 11.47
N ASP A 150 11.57 5.70 10.52
CA ASP A 150 12.80 4.92 10.40
C ASP A 150 13.85 5.40 11.41
N THR A 151 13.51 5.37 12.68
CA THR A 151 14.47 5.66 13.75
C THR A 151 14.81 4.38 14.51
N PRO A 152 16.10 4.07 14.76
CA PRO A 152 16.54 2.84 15.42
C PRO A 152 15.94 2.60 16.81
N ARG A 153 15.31 3.61 17.40
CA ARG A 153 14.66 3.55 18.72
C ARG A 153 13.14 3.43 18.67
N SER A 154 12.53 3.54 17.48
CA SER A 154 11.08 3.38 17.38
C SER A 154 10.69 1.90 17.48
N ALA A 155 9.56 1.63 18.13
CA ALA A 155 9.00 0.27 18.15
C ALA A 155 8.72 -0.23 16.72
N THR A 156 8.40 0.66 15.79
CA THR A 156 8.21 0.38 14.36
C THR A 156 9.48 -0.10 13.69
N TYR A 157 10.62 0.51 13.96
CA TYR A 157 11.91 0.05 13.44
C TYR A 157 12.27 -1.35 13.95
N GLN A 158 12.06 -1.62 15.23
CA GLN A 158 12.32 -2.95 15.80
C GLN A 158 11.42 -4.02 15.18
N TRP A 159 10.16 -3.71 14.89
CA TRP A 159 9.26 -4.60 14.16
C TRP A 159 9.67 -4.79 12.72
N PHE A 160 10.14 -3.74 12.08
CA PHE A 160 10.67 -3.75 10.74
C PHE A 160 11.90 -4.66 10.62
N GLU A 161 12.86 -4.55 11.53
CA GLU A 161 14.03 -5.44 11.59
C GLU A 161 13.64 -6.88 11.93
N ALA A 162 12.71 -7.10 12.86
CA ALA A 162 12.20 -8.44 13.16
C ALA A 162 11.51 -9.10 11.95
N GLY A 163 10.78 -8.31 11.13
CA GLY A 163 10.19 -8.78 9.88
C GLY A 163 11.23 -9.19 8.81
N ARG A 164 12.45 -8.64 8.89
CA ARG A 164 13.56 -9.05 8.02
C ARG A 164 14.22 -10.37 8.43
N GLU A 165 14.01 -10.79 9.65
CA GLU A 165 14.60 -12.02 10.20
C GLU A 165 13.72 -13.26 9.99
N LEU A 166 12.44 -13.06 9.60
CA LEU A 166 11.49 -14.13 9.25
C LEU A 166 11.62 -14.52 7.79
#